data_96aec7edbb9c8ac5ab21755b1d933620
#
_entry.id   96aec7edbb9c8ac5ab21755b1d933620
#
_cell.length_a   1.000
_cell.length_b   1.000
_cell.length_c   1.000
_cell.angle_alpha   90.00
_cell.angle_beta   90.00
_cell.angle_gamma   90.00
#
_symmetry.space_group_name_H-M   'P 1'
#
loop_
_entity.id
_entity.type
_entity.pdbx_description
1 polymer ?
#
loop_
_entity_poly.entity_id
_entity_poly.type
_entity_poly.pdbx_seq_one_letter_code
_entity_poly.pdbx_strand_id
1 'polypeptide(L)'
;MKRTMKCHEGSAKDRGEHMVDRPLLLLTNDDGLEAIGMRLLVQSLHAIDAFDIVVVAPRRNQSATGMRLNLMTPLPLRRRNDLIDTWNLKHPDRINLFDLDGTPCDCMIVALDGGLDFLIEGGRPTMVVSGVNLGPNMSQDCLHSGTMGAARESSMYGVPSIASSLTVFEDTDMQVAVDATVQAILQILPTLPLQARNLGRHEHNPQPWHWGGTSVIENGMLKEAFYDGDLYLNLNIPPDWNGQWKTTRFGIRWYRNAVAFDGNENESNATFTIGASKIEKTDVERGDCDAVELSFASISSLGTWPQNHPLSLSEHTLTYAYEVHHEFPDWIMSMD
;
A
#
# COMPACT_ATOMS: atom_id res chain seq x y z
N MET A 1 -30.74 -2.10 17.73
CA MET A 1 -31.85 -2.64 16.90
C MET A 1 -31.19 -3.28 15.68
N LYS A 2 -30.97 -4.60 15.74
CA LYS A 2 -30.26 -5.36 14.70
C LYS A 2 -31.23 -5.58 13.53
N ARG A 3 -30.99 -4.97 12.38
CA ARG A 3 -31.65 -5.33 11.12
C ARG A 3 -30.82 -6.40 10.44
N THR A 4 -31.31 -7.63 10.48
CA THR A 4 -30.82 -8.76 9.70
C THR A 4 -31.14 -8.47 8.23
N MET A 5 -30.10 -8.33 7.39
CA MET A 5 -30.29 -8.28 5.93
C MET A 5 -30.69 -9.67 5.44
N LYS A 6 -31.82 -9.74 4.73
CA LYS A 6 -32.23 -10.92 3.98
C LYS A 6 -31.48 -10.92 2.65
N CYS A 7 -30.74 -11.99 2.39
CA CYS A 7 -30.23 -12.30 1.05
C CYS A 7 -31.39 -12.44 0.07
N HIS A 8 -31.36 -11.68 -1.02
CA HIS A 8 -32.21 -11.93 -2.18
C HIS A 8 -31.51 -12.96 -3.08
N GLU A 9 -32.09 -14.14 -3.19
CA GLU A 9 -31.74 -15.11 -4.24
C GLU A 9 -32.22 -14.54 -5.59
N GLY A 10 -31.29 -13.97 -6.34
CA GLY A 10 -31.47 -13.55 -7.72
C GLY A 10 -30.89 -14.60 -8.66
N SER A 11 -31.70 -15.10 -9.57
CA SER A 11 -31.45 -16.16 -10.55
C SER A 11 -30.14 -15.92 -11.34
N ALA A 12 -29.26 -16.92 -11.31
CA ALA A 12 -28.10 -17.05 -12.20
C ALA A 12 -28.57 -17.08 -13.66
N LYS A 13 -28.31 -16.03 -14.42
CA LYS A 13 -28.38 -16.08 -15.89
C LYS A 13 -27.03 -16.60 -16.40
N ASP A 14 -27.14 -17.75 -17.04
CA ASP A 14 -26.12 -18.42 -17.85
C ASP A 14 -25.36 -17.40 -18.72
N ARG A 15 -24.12 -17.08 -18.36
CA ARG A 15 -23.15 -16.43 -19.22
C ARG A 15 -22.04 -17.43 -19.47
N GLY A 16 -22.31 -18.31 -20.42
CA GLY A 16 -21.30 -19.16 -21.01
C GLY A 16 -20.37 -18.33 -21.89
N GLU A 17 -19.31 -17.79 -21.31
CA GLU A 17 -18.04 -17.50 -21.96
C GLU A 17 -17.00 -17.67 -20.87
N HIS A 18 -15.91 -18.37 -21.13
CA HIS A 18 -14.79 -18.55 -20.21
C HIS A 18 -14.29 -17.16 -19.79
N MET A 19 -14.78 -16.66 -18.65
CA MET A 19 -14.11 -15.56 -17.96
C MET A 19 -12.72 -16.09 -17.56
N VAL A 20 -11.69 -15.59 -18.20
CA VAL A 20 -10.32 -15.76 -17.71
C VAL A 20 -10.34 -15.10 -16.33
N ASP A 21 -10.16 -15.90 -15.29
CA ASP A 21 -10.02 -15.38 -13.94
C ASP A 21 -8.84 -14.42 -13.91
N ARG A 22 -9.11 -13.12 -13.75
CA ARG A 22 -8.10 -12.06 -13.75
C ARG A 22 -7.75 -11.68 -12.32
N PRO A 23 -6.49 -11.36 -12.02
CA PRO A 23 -6.14 -10.77 -10.75
C PRO A 23 -6.89 -9.44 -10.53
N LEU A 24 -7.43 -9.23 -9.34
CA LEU A 24 -8.05 -7.98 -8.93
C LEU A 24 -7.04 -7.15 -8.12
N LEU A 25 -6.70 -5.96 -8.62
CA LEU A 25 -5.89 -4.99 -7.89
C LEU A 25 -6.81 -4.00 -7.17
N LEU A 26 -6.69 -3.93 -5.84
CA LEU A 26 -7.32 -2.88 -5.04
C LEU A 26 -6.30 -1.77 -4.80
N LEU A 27 -6.61 -0.57 -5.30
CA LEU A 27 -5.74 0.59 -5.19
C LEU A 27 -6.30 1.61 -4.19
N THR A 28 -5.42 2.24 -3.45
CA THR A 28 -5.70 3.37 -2.55
C THR A 28 -4.50 4.32 -2.47
N ASN A 29 -4.64 5.43 -1.77
CA ASN A 29 -3.55 6.37 -1.44
C ASN A 29 -3.99 7.27 -0.27
N ASP A 30 -3.16 8.25 0.10
CA ASP A 30 -3.52 9.33 1.03
C ASP A 30 -3.59 10.71 0.36
N ASP A 31 -3.07 10.89 -0.85
CA ASP A 31 -3.18 12.14 -1.61
C ASP A 31 -4.59 12.42 -2.15
N GLY A 32 -5.42 11.39 -2.22
CA GLY A 32 -6.80 11.44 -2.73
C GLY A 32 -6.96 10.82 -4.11
N LEU A 33 -8.21 10.47 -4.46
CA LEU A 33 -8.50 9.74 -5.71
C LEU A 33 -7.99 10.47 -6.95
N GLU A 34 -8.13 11.79 -7.02
CA GLU A 34 -7.75 12.59 -8.20
C GLU A 34 -6.27 13.01 -8.22
N ALA A 35 -5.46 12.56 -7.25
CA ALA A 35 -4.04 12.85 -7.22
C ALA A 35 -3.31 12.28 -8.45
N ILE A 36 -2.24 12.97 -8.86
CA ILE A 36 -1.47 12.62 -10.06
C ILE A 36 -0.92 11.19 -9.98
N GLY A 37 -0.41 10.76 -8.81
CA GLY A 37 0.12 9.42 -8.61
C GLY A 37 -0.92 8.33 -8.81
N MET A 38 -2.13 8.51 -8.26
CA MET A 38 -3.24 7.57 -8.47
C MET A 38 -3.68 7.52 -9.93
N ARG A 39 -3.86 8.68 -10.56
CA ARG A 39 -4.28 8.74 -11.95
C ARG A 39 -3.30 8.03 -12.88
N LEU A 40 -2.01 8.33 -12.76
CA LEU A 40 -0.97 7.71 -13.62
C LEU A 40 -0.84 6.22 -13.36
N LEU A 41 -0.92 5.78 -12.08
CA LEU A 41 -0.88 4.36 -11.72
C LEU A 41 -2.05 3.59 -12.36
N VAL A 42 -3.27 4.11 -12.22
CA VAL A 42 -4.47 3.52 -12.84
C VAL A 42 -4.33 3.46 -14.35
N GLN A 43 -3.90 4.54 -15.01
CA GLN A 43 -3.72 4.58 -16.47
C GLN A 43 -2.67 3.57 -16.93
N SER A 44 -1.53 3.46 -16.24
CA SER A 44 -0.45 2.54 -16.58
C SER A 44 -0.86 1.07 -16.40
N LEU A 45 -1.50 0.73 -15.29
CA LEU A 45 -2.00 -0.63 -15.03
C LEU A 45 -3.12 -1.01 -16.00
N HIS A 46 -4.05 -0.09 -16.26
CA HIS A 46 -5.17 -0.32 -17.18
C HIS A 46 -4.71 -0.55 -18.61
N ALA A 47 -3.65 0.14 -19.05
CA ALA A 47 -3.07 -0.02 -20.38
C ALA A 47 -2.46 -1.42 -20.63
N ILE A 48 -2.06 -2.13 -19.56
CA ILE A 48 -1.53 -3.52 -19.64
C ILE A 48 -2.64 -4.52 -19.96
N ASP A 49 -3.88 -4.21 -19.58
CA ASP A 49 -5.09 -5.03 -19.82
C ASP A 49 -5.00 -6.47 -19.27
N ALA A 50 -4.26 -6.67 -18.18
CA ALA A 50 -4.07 -7.98 -17.55
C ALA A 50 -4.85 -8.15 -16.22
N PHE A 51 -5.42 -7.06 -15.68
CA PHE A 51 -6.02 -7.01 -14.34
C PHE A 51 -7.40 -6.37 -14.39
N ASP A 52 -8.22 -6.70 -13.39
CA ASP A 52 -9.33 -5.86 -12.97
C ASP A 52 -8.86 -4.90 -11.89
N ILE A 53 -9.34 -3.66 -11.93
CA ILE A 53 -8.89 -2.60 -11.03
C ILE A 53 -10.07 -2.05 -10.25
N VAL A 54 -9.92 -1.97 -8.94
CA VAL A 54 -10.83 -1.24 -8.06
C VAL A 54 -10.03 -0.21 -7.29
N VAL A 55 -10.47 1.03 -7.32
CA VAL A 55 -9.91 2.10 -6.50
C VAL A 55 -10.91 2.48 -5.42
N VAL A 56 -10.47 2.41 -4.16
CA VAL A 56 -11.18 3.01 -3.03
C VAL A 56 -10.19 3.92 -2.32
N ALA A 57 -10.30 5.22 -2.58
CA ALA A 57 -9.33 6.21 -2.09
C ALA A 57 -10.04 7.38 -1.39
N PRO A 58 -9.35 8.13 -0.53
CA PRO A 58 -9.89 9.33 0.08
C PRO A 58 -10.36 10.34 -0.97
N ARG A 59 -11.45 11.05 -0.64
CA ARG A 59 -11.96 12.14 -1.48
C ARG A 59 -11.00 13.32 -1.56
N ARG A 60 -10.20 13.55 -0.53
CA ARG A 60 -9.28 14.67 -0.37
C ARG A 60 -7.97 14.18 0.17
N ASN A 61 -6.93 15.00 0.03
CA ASN A 61 -5.64 14.72 0.64
C ASN A 61 -5.76 14.47 2.16
N GLN A 62 -5.16 13.37 2.60
CA GLN A 62 -5.11 12.86 3.97
C GLN A 62 -3.64 12.59 4.40
N SER A 63 -2.69 13.36 3.85
CA SER A 63 -1.28 13.24 4.23
C SER A 63 -1.10 13.39 5.74
N ALA A 64 -0.14 12.68 6.29
CA ALA A 64 0.20 12.64 7.70
C ALA A 64 -0.93 12.18 8.64
N THR A 65 -1.88 11.38 8.17
CA THR A 65 -2.94 10.80 9.03
C THR A 65 -2.51 9.49 9.70
N GLY A 66 -1.41 8.87 9.28
CA GLY A 66 -0.98 7.56 9.79
C GLY A 66 -2.09 6.51 9.66
N MET A 67 -2.32 5.74 10.70
CA MET A 67 -3.41 4.75 10.79
C MET A 67 -4.67 5.29 11.47
N ARG A 68 -5.01 6.55 11.22
CA ARG A 68 -6.21 7.18 11.81
C ARG A 68 -7.48 6.54 11.25
N LEU A 69 -8.46 6.32 12.14
CA LEU A 69 -9.81 5.86 11.82
C LEU A 69 -10.86 6.90 12.24
N ASN A 70 -11.91 7.05 11.45
CA ASN A 70 -13.10 7.86 11.78
C ASN A 70 -14.18 6.94 12.36
N LEU A 71 -14.00 6.54 13.61
CA LEU A 71 -14.92 5.64 14.32
C LEU A 71 -16.28 6.30 14.53
N MET A 72 -17.36 5.53 14.35
CA MET A 72 -18.75 5.93 14.61
C MET A 72 -19.22 7.15 13.78
N THR A 73 -18.51 7.49 12.72
CA THR A 73 -18.83 8.59 11.81
C THR A 73 -19.33 8.01 10.48
N PRO A 74 -20.45 8.49 9.92
CA PRO A 74 -20.85 8.11 8.56
C PRO A 74 -19.79 8.51 7.53
N LEU A 75 -19.41 7.58 6.66
CA LEU A 75 -18.40 7.78 5.62
C LEU A 75 -19.06 7.68 4.23
N PRO A 76 -19.45 8.82 3.62
CA PRO A 76 -20.04 8.82 2.30
C PRO A 76 -19.07 8.32 1.22
N LEU A 77 -19.47 7.28 0.50
CA LEU A 77 -18.77 6.73 -0.66
C LEU A 77 -19.46 7.18 -1.95
N ARG A 78 -18.68 7.55 -2.96
CA ARG A 78 -19.18 7.89 -4.30
C ARG A 78 -18.49 7.07 -5.37
N ARG A 79 -19.25 6.53 -6.32
CA ARG A 79 -18.71 5.97 -7.57
C ARG A 79 -18.37 7.14 -8.52
N ARG A 80 -17.19 7.10 -9.13
CA ARG A 80 -16.62 8.18 -9.95
C ARG A 80 -16.50 7.77 -11.43
N ASN A 81 -17.64 7.46 -12.04
CA ASN A 81 -17.67 7.13 -13.48
C ASN A 81 -17.22 8.31 -14.38
N ASP A 82 -17.33 9.54 -13.90
CA ASP A 82 -16.86 10.74 -14.56
C ASP A 82 -15.35 10.72 -14.85
N LEU A 83 -14.57 10.02 -14.02
CA LEU A 83 -13.13 9.91 -14.19
C LEU A 83 -12.74 8.88 -15.25
N ILE A 84 -13.59 7.93 -15.59
CA ILE A 84 -13.32 6.95 -16.64
C ILE A 84 -13.07 7.65 -17.97
N ASP A 85 -13.96 8.55 -18.35
CA ASP A 85 -13.82 9.35 -19.57
C ASP A 85 -12.68 10.38 -19.44
N THR A 86 -12.60 11.06 -18.29
CA THR A 86 -11.59 12.09 -18.04
C THR A 86 -10.16 11.53 -18.09
N TRP A 87 -9.97 10.31 -17.60
CA TRP A 87 -8.67 9.60 -17.62
C TRP A 87 -8.45 8.77 -18.87
N ASN A 88 -9.40 8.79 -19.81
CA ASN A 88 -9.35 8.09 -21.10
C ASN A 88 -9.14 6.56 -20.94
N LEU A 89 -9.90 5.93 -20.06
CA LEU A 89 -9.82 4.50 -19.77
C LEU A 89 -10.69 3.70 -20.76
N LYS A 90 -10.08 2.75 -21.49
CA LYS A 90 -10.70 2.10 -22.65
C LYS A 90 -11.70 0.99 -22.32
N HIS A 91 -11.57 0.33 -21.19
CA HIS A 91 -12.38 -0.83 -20.76
C HIS A 91 -13.10 -0.52 -19.44
N PRO A 92 -14.21 0.24 -19.48
CA PRO A 92 -14.90 0.70 -18.27
C PRO A 92 -15.51 -0.44 -17.43
N ASP A 93 -15.70 -1.60 -18.01
CA ASP A 93 -16.20 -2.81 -17.36
C ASP A 93 -15.16 -3.48 -16.43
N ARG A 94 -13.88 -3.12 -16.57
CA ARG A 94 -12.76 -3.67 -15.81
C ARG A 94 -12.20 -2.74 -14.77
N ILE A 95 -12.84 -1.61 -14.57
CA ILE A 95 -12.38 -0.60 -13.63
C ILE A 95 -13.55 -0.02 -12.83
N ASN A 96 -13.34 0.10 -11.54
CA ASN A 96 -14.29 0.73 -10.63
C ASN A 96 -13.56 1.75 -9.77
N LEU A 97 -13.99 3.00 -9.85
CA LEU A 97 -13.40 4.12 -9.13
C LEU A 97 -14.37 4.64 -8.07
N PHE A 98 -13.91 4.68 -6.82
CA PHE A 98 -14.68 5.18 -5.68
C PHE A 98 -13.86 6.17 -4.86
N ASP A 99 -14.48 7.26 -4.44
CA ASP A 99 -13.95 8.11 -3.39
C ASP A 99 -14.75 7.94 -2.08
N LEU A 100 -14.05 7.90 -0.97
CA LEU A 100 -14.61 7.86 0.38
C LEU A 100 -14.29 9.17 1.11
N ASP A 101 -15.26 9.72 1.85
CA ASP A 101 -15.01 10.85 2.75
C ASP A 101 -14.43 10.35 4.07
N GLY A 102 -13.23 9.81 3.99
CA GLY A 102 -12.52 9.13 5.09
C GLY A 102 -11.01 9.16 4.91
N THR A 103 -10.31 8.51 5.81
CA THR A 103 -8.85 8.29 5.76
C THR A 103 -8.50 7.12 4.84
N PRO A 104 -7.22 6.91 4.49
CA PRO A 104 -6.79 5.73 3.75
C PRO A 104 -7.14 4.41 4.45
N CYS A 105 -6.97 4.34 5.78
CA CYS A 105 -7.37 3.15 6.55
C CYS A 105 -8.89 2.93 6.53
N ASP A 106 -9.70 3.98 6.63
CA ASP A 106 -11.15 3.86 6.46
C ASP A 106 -11.51 3.28 5.09
N CYS A 107 -10.81 3.71 4.03
CA CYS A 107 -11.01 3.18 2.68
C CYS A 107 -10.76 1.67 2.62
N MET A 108 -9.70 1.20 3.26
CA MET A 108 -9.35 -0.22 3.27
C MET A 108 -10.31 -1.04 4.12
N ILE A 109 -10.70 -0.55 5.30
CA ILE A 109 -11.72 -1.23 6.12
C ILE A 109 -13.04 -1.33 5.37
N VAL A 110 -13.52 -0.22 4.78
CA VAL A 110 -14.77 -0.23 3.98
C VAL A 110 -14.68 -1.21 2.81
N ALA A 111 -13.55 -1.27 2.13
CA ALA A 111 -13.36 -2.19 1.00
C ALA A 111 -13.29 -3.65 1.46
N LEU A 112 -12.45 -3.96 2.45
CA LEU A 112 -12.05 -5.33 2.76
C LEU A 112 -12.97 -6.01 3.78
N ASP A 113 -13.75 -5.26 4.57
CA ASP A 113 -14.73 -5.79 5.51
C ASP A 113 -16.13 -5.91 4.87
N GLY A 114 -16.19 -6.54 3.71
CA GLY A 114 -17.41 -6.82 2.97
C GLY A 114 -17.92 -5.72 2.02
N GLY A 115 -17.26 -4.56 1.98
CA GLY A 115 -17.68 -3.46 1.09
C GLY A 115 -17.48 -3.78 -0.39
N LEU A 116 -16.40 -4.47 -0.75
CA LEU A 116 -16.16 -4.90 -2.13
C LEU A 116 -17.25 -5.85 -2.64
N ASP A 117 -17.71 -6.79 -1.82
CA ASP A 117 -18.82 -7.70 -2.18
C ASP A 117 -20.13 -6.95 -2.48
N PHE A 118 -20.31 -5.78 -1.84
CA PHE A 118 -21.44 -4.89 -2.10
C PHE A 118 -21.25 -4.02 -3.34
N LEU A 119 -20.00 -3.56 -3.60
CA LEU A 119 -19.67 -2.62 -4.67
C LEU A 119 -19.49 -3.28 -6.02
N ILE A 120 -18.94 -4.49 -6.04
CA ILE A 120 -18.64 -5.30 -7.23
C ILE A 120 -18.89 -6.77 -6.93
N GLU A 121 -19.51 -7.48 -7.87
CA GLU A 121 -19.80 -8.90 -7.73
C GLU A 121 -18.48 -9.72 -7.67
N GLY A 122 -18.29 -10.52 -6.60
CA GLY A 122 -17.12 -11.40 -6.45
C GLY A 122 -15.80 -10.71 -6.16
N GLY A 123 -15.84 -9.49 -5.59
CA GLY A 123 -14.68 -8.64 -5.38
C GLY A 123 -13.72 -9.09 -4.29
N ARG A 124 -12.88 -10.11 -4.56
CA ARG A 124 -11.76 -10.46 -3.67
C ARG A 124 -10.44 -10.03 -4.31
N PRO A 125 -9.69 -9.12 -3.69
CA PRO A 125 -8.45 -8.64 -4.27
C PRO A 125 -7.35 -9.71 -4.22
N THR A 126 -6.49 -9.71 -5.24
CA THR A 126 -5.23 -10.46 -5.25
C THR A 126 -4.21 -9.76 -4.36
N MET A 127 -4.11 -8.44 -4.48
CA MET A 127 -3.25 -7.60 -3.66
C MET A 127 -3.78 -6.17 -3.56
N VAL A 128 -3.28 -5.44 -2.57
CA VAL A 128 -3.52 -4.00 -2.40
C VAL A 128 -2.26 -3.21 -2.75
N VAL A 129 -2.45 -2.11 -3.46
CA VAL A 129 -1.40 -1.12 -3.73
C VAL A 129 -1.84 0.23 -3.17
N SER A 130 -1.07 0.76 -2.22
CA SER A 130 -1.26 2.09 -1.67
C SER A 130 -0.23 3.05 -2.25
N GLY A 131 -0.67 4.04 -3.01
CA GLY A 131 0.20 5.03 -3.67
C GLY A 131 -0.29 5.40 -5.08
N VAL A 132 0.56 5.99 -5.95
CA VAL A 132 1.95 6.38 -5.66
C VAL A 132 1.91 7.72 -4.90
N ASN A 133 2.50 7.75 -3.72
CA ASN A 133 2.53 8.94 -2.86
C ASN A 133 3.48 10.01 -3.40
N LEU A 134 3.10 11.26 -3.28
CA LEU A 134 3.98 12.41 -3.54
C LEU A 134 4.71 12.78 -2.25
N GLY A 135 5.95 12.37 -2.14
CA GLY A 135 6.79 12.53 -0.96
C GLY A 135 7.29 11.18 -0.41
N PRO A 136 8.46 11.16 0.23
CA PRO A 136 9.05 9.94 0.75
C PRO A 136 8.28 9.35 1.92
N ASN A 137 8.34 8.03 2.05
CA ASN A 137 7.91 7.29 3.22
C ASN A 137 9.08 6.44 3.72
N MET A 138 10.11 7.09 4.24
CA MET A 138 11.35 6.52 4.74
C MET A 138 11.56 6.87 6.21
N SER A 139 12.28 6.00 6.94
CA SER A 139 12.59 6.24 8.34
C SER A 139 11.34 6.57 9.18
N GLN A 140 11.35 7.69 9.91
CA GLN A 140 10.23 8.11 10.76
C GLN A 140 8.97 8.56 9.99
N ASP A 141 9.07 8.89 8.69
CA ASP A 141 7.91 9.26 7.88
C ASP A 141 6.86 8.14 7.88
N CYS A 142 7.33 6.90 7.96
CA CYS A 142 6.50 5.71 8.01
C CYS A 142 5.48 5.70 9.16
N LEU A 143 5.78 6.38 10.27
CA LEU A 143 4.88 6.46 11.42
C LEU A 143 3.70 7.43 11.20
N HIS A 144 3.87 8.38 10.30
CA HIS A 144 2.87 9.40 10.01
C HIS A 144 2.13 9.17 8.69
N SER A 145 2.66 8.29 7.82
CA SER A 145 2.18 8.07 6.46
C SER A 145 0.80 7.39 6.42
N GLY A 146 -0.15 8.04 5.76
CA GLY A 146 -1.44 7.42 5.43
C GLY A 146 -1.29 6.35 4.34
N THR A 147 -0.35 6.52 3.40
CA THR A 147 -0.03 5.53 2.37
C THR A 147 0.43 4.22 3.00
N MET A 148 1.39 4.28 3.94
CA MET A 148 1.85 3.10 4.67
C MET A 148 0.78 2.55 5.61
N GLY A 149 0.01 3.44 6.24
CA GLY A 149 -1.12 3.07 7.07
C GLY A 149 -2.12 2.19 6.33
N ALA A 150 -2.50 2.57 5.11
CA ALA A 150 -3.44 1.80 4.29
C ALA A 150 -2.87 0.45 3.83
N ALA A 151 -1.60 0.38 3.43
CA ALA A 151 -0.96 -0.89 3.10
C ALA A 151 -0.94 -1.83 4.32
N ARG A 152 -0.55 -1.31 5.50
CA ARG A 152 -0.56 -2.08 6.74
C ARG A 152 -1.96 -2.52 7.14
N GLU A 153 -2.97 -1.64 7.02
CA GLU A 153 -4.38 -1.98 7.30
C GLU A 153 -4.85 -3.13 6.41
N SER A 154 -4.52 -3.07 5.11
CA SER A 154 -4.83 -4.13 4.16
C SER A 154 -4.20 -5.47 4.54
N SER A 155 -2.94 -5.43 4.98
CA SER A 155 -2.24 -6.61 5.50
C SER A 155 -2.89 -7.15 6.76
N MET A 156 -3.36 -6.29 7.66
CA MET A 156 -4.14 -6.72 8.85
C MET A 156 -5.40 -7.48 8.45
N TYR A 157 -5.99 -7.18 7.30
CA TYR A 157 -7.10 -7.94 6.70
C TYR A 157 -6.68 -9.21 5.95
N GLY A 158 -5.39 -9.57 5.97
CA GLY A 158 -4.88 -10.80 5.35
C GLY A 158 -4.71 -10.69 3.84
N VAL A 159 -4.47 -9.50 3.32
CA VAL A 159 -4.25 -9.26 1.89
C VAL A 159 -2.80 -8.84 1.64
N PRO A 160 -2.06 -9.48 0.71
CA PRO A 160 -0.75 -9.01 0.29
C PRO A 160 -0.80 -7.55 -0.12
N SER A 161 0.10 -6.72 0.41
CA SER A 161 0.04 -5.29 0.15
C SER A 161 1.39 -4.62 -0.01
N ILE A 162 1.42 -3.56 -0.82
CA ILE A 162 2.57 -2.70 -1.01
C ILE A 162 2.19 -1.24 -0.82
N ALA A 163 3.07 -0.46 -0.20
CA ALA A 163 3.06 1.00 -0.22
C ALA A 163 4.10 1.48 -1.23
N SER A 164 3.83 2.55 -1.97
CA SER A 164 4.77 3.09 -2.96
C SER A 164 4.78 4.61 -2.94
N SER A 165 5.99 5.20 -3.06
CA SER A 165 6.23 6.63 -2.88
C SER A 165 7.30 7.15 -3.81
N LEU A 166 7.07 8.31 -4.42
CA LEU A 166 8.10 9.15 -5.01
C LEU A 166 8.83 9.90 -3.90
N THR A 167 10.16 9.93 -3.91
CA THR A 167 10.94 10.47 -2.76
C THR A 167 11.17 11.98 -2.77
N VAL A 168 10.46 12.72 -3.62
CA VAL A 168 10.46 14.19 -3.69
C VAL A 168 9.03 14.72 -3.60
N PHE A 169 8.89 16.03 -3.37
CA PHE A 169 7.60 16.69 -3.20
C PHE A 169 7.12 17.42 -4.48
N GLU A 170 7.91 17.37 -5.53
CA GLU A 170 7.55 17.84 -6.86
C GLU A 170 6.97 16.67 -7.68
N ASP A 171 5.90 16.94 -8.43
CA ASP A 171 5.17 15.92 -9.19
C ASP A 171 5.73 15.66 -10.61
N THR A 172 6.75 16.40 -11.01
CA THR A 172 7.34 16.33 -12.37
C THR A 172 7.87 14.94 -12.74
N ASP A 173 8.31 14.17 -11.75
CA ASP A 173 8.94 12.86 -11.93
C ASP A 173 8.03 11.70 -11.49
N MET A 174 6.74 11.96 -11.25
CA MET A 174 5.78 10.97 -10.77
C MET A 174 5.72 9.73 -11.69
N GLN A 175 5.87 9.90 -12.99
CA GLN A 175 5.85 8.78 -13.93
C GLN A 175 6.96 7.76 -13.66
N VAL A 176 8.15 8.20 -13.23
CA VAL A 176 9.26 7.31 -12.86
C VAL A 176 8.86 6.40 -11.71
N ALA A 177 8.23 6.95 -10.68
CA ALA A 177 7.78 6.16 -9.53
C ALA A 177 6.61 5.23 -9.90
N VAL A 178 5.72 5.67 -10.79
CA VAL A 178 4.64 4.82 -11.31
C VAL A 178 5.21 3.64 -12.10
N ASP A 179 6.16 3.88 -13.00
CA ASP A 179 6.78 2.82 -13.83
C ASP A 179 7.50 1.79 -12.95
N ALA A 180 8.24 2.23 -11.94
CA ALA A 180 8.88 1.36 -10.97
C ALA A 180 7.84 0.55 -10.16
N THR A 181 6.75 1.20 -9.73
CA THR A 181 5.66 0.53 -9.00
C THR A 181 4.99 -0.53 -9.87
N VAL A 182 4.70 -0.22 -11.12
CA VAL A 182 4.14 -1.19 -12.08
C VAL A 182 5.09 -2.35 -12.30
N GLN A 183 6.39 -2.09 -12.44
CA GLN A 183 7.40 -3.15 -12.55
C GLN A 183 7.38 -4.08 -11.31
N ALA A 184 7.32 -3.53 -10.11
CA ALA A 184 7.23 -4.31 -8.89
C ALA A 184 5.94 -5.16 -8.84
N ILE A 185 4.79 -4.57 -9.20
CA ILE A 185 3.51 -5.30 -9.29
C ILE A 185 3.63 -6.48 -10.25
N LEU A 186 4.18 -6.28 -11.45
CA LEU A 186 4.33 -7.31 -12.47
C LEU A 186 5.28 -8.44 -12.05
N GLN A 187 6.24 -8.17 -11.18
CA GLN A 187 7.12 -9.19 -10.61
C GLN A 187 6.45 -9.97 -9.48
N ILE A 188 5.67 -9.29 -8.63
CA ILE A 188 5.03 -9.89 -7.45
C ILE A 188 3.77 -10.71 -7.85
N LEU A 189 2.94 -10.15 -8.69
CA LEU A 189 1.59 -10.67 -8.97
C LEU A 189 1.56 -12.12 -9.46
N PRO A 190 2.48 -12.59 -10.34
CA PRO A 190 2.49 -13.98 -10.79
C PRO A 190 2.79 -15.01 -9.69
N THR A 191 3.33 -14.56 -8.55
CA THR A 191 3.66 -15.42 -7.42
C THR A 191 2.47 -15.58 -6.46
N LEU A 192 1.48 -14.69 -6.54
CA LEU A 192 0.34 -14.65 -5.64
C LEU A 192 -0.79 -15.60 -6.09
N PRO A 193 -1.57 -16.13 -5.15
CA PRO A 193 -2.86 -16.74 -5.49
C PRO A 193 -3.78 -15.68 -6.11
N LEU A 194 -4.64 -16.10 -7.03
CA LEU A 194 -5.55 -15.20 -7.77
C LEU A 194 -6.40 -14.31 -6.84
N GLN A 195 -6.76 -14.82 -5.68
CA GLN A 195 -7.47 -14.09 -4.63
C GLN A 195 -6.72 -14.23 -3.32
N ALA A 196 -6.72 -13.16 -2.51
CA ALA A 196 -6.14 -13.23 -1.17
C ALA A 196 -6.74 -14.40 -0.38
N ARG A 197 -5.90 -15.34 0.00
CA ARG A 197 -6.33 -16.61 0.62
C ARG A 197 -6.85 -16.43 2.05
N ASN A 198 -6.45 -15.36 2.70
CA ASN A 198 -6.71 -15.11 4.12
C ASN A 198 -7.54 -13.84 4.38
N LEU A 199 -8.28 -13.37 3.36
CA LEU A 199 -9.10 -12.16 3.49
C LEU A 199 -10.06 -12.26 4.67
N GLY A 200 -10.01 -11.25 5.55
CA GLY A 200 -10.80 -11.17 6.78
C GLY A 200 -10.33 -12.11 7.88
N ARG A 201 -9.30 -12.92 7.66
CA ARG A 201 -8.70 -13.86 8.60
C ARG A 201 -9.70 -14.82 9.27
N HIS A 202 -10.80 -15.15 8.60
CA HIS A 202 -11.88 -15.97 9.16
C HIS A 202 -11.51 -17.43 9.38
N GLU A 203 -10.62 -17.97 8.55
CA GLU A 203 -10.21 -19.38 8.59
C GLU A 203 -8.84 -19.56 9.24
N HIS A 204 -8.20 -18.46 9.64
CA HIS A 204 -6.84 -18.50 10.13
C HIS A 204 -6.78 -18.86 11.60
N ASN A 205 -6.26 -20.04 11.91
CA ASN A 205 -5.80 -20.36 13.25
C ASN A 205 -4.34 -19.89 13.36
N PRO A 206 -4.08 -18.73 13.98
CA PRO A 206 -2.77 -18.12 13.93
C PRO A 206 -1.75 -19.03 14.60
N GLN A 207 -0.80 -19.53 13.79
CA GLN A 207 0.40 -20.15 14.30
C GLN A 207 1.48 -19.07 14.36
N PRO A 208 2.10 -18.84 15.52
CA PRO A 208 3.23 -17.92 15.59
C PRO A 208 4.32 -18.30 14.61
N TRP A 209 4.88 -17.32 13.93
CA TRP A 209 6.01 -17.53 13.03
C TRP A 209 7.23 -17.96 13.84
N HIS A 210 7.78 -19.14 13.53
CA HIS A 210 8.94 -19.68 14.20
C HIS A 210 10.13 -19.75 13.24
N TRP A 211 11.27 -19.28 13.71
CA TRP A 211 12.54 -19.41 12.99
C TRP A 211 12.90 -20.87 12.72
N GLY A 212 13.12 -21.21 11.44
CA GLY A 212 13.43 -22.58 11.02
C GLY A 212 14.91 -22.90 10.85
N GLY A 213 15.79 -21.92 10.87
CA GLY A 213 17.24 -22.10 10.89
C GLY A 213 17.92 -22.42 9.54
N THR A 214 17.19 -22.43 8.41
CA THR A 214 17.77 -22.62 7.07
C THR A 214 17.25 -21.56 6.09
N SER A 215 18.06 -21.20 5.09
CA SER A 215 17.68 -20.18 4.08
C SER A 215 16.42 -20.52 3.28
N VAL A 216 16.20 -21.79 2.99
CA VAL A 216 14.99 -22.25 2.27
C VAL A 216 13.75 -22.06 3.14
N ILE A 217 13.83 -22.39 4.42
CA ILE A 217 12.73 -22.22 5.37
C ILE A 217 12.42 -20.74 5.57
N GLU A 218 13.44 -19.88 5.63
CA GLU A 218 13.25 -18.43 5.81
C GLU A 218 12.58 -17.77 4.61
N ASN A 219 12.98 -18.10 3.39
CA ASN A 219 12.33 -17.59 2.18
C ASN A 219 10.86 -18.04 2.12
N GLY A 220 10.58 -19.30 2.42
CA GLY A 220 9.23 -19.82 2.52
C GLY A 220 8.41 -19.10 3.57
N MET A 221 8.97 -18.82 4.76
CA MET A 221 8.28 -18.06 5.82
C MET A 221 7.98 -16.64 5.42
N LEU A 222 8.90 -15.91 4.77
CA LEU A 222 8.67 -14.55 4.29
C LEU A 222 7.57 -14.52 3.24
N LYS A 223 7.59 -15.47 2.30
CA LYS A 223 6.60 -15.63 1.24
C LYS A 223 5.20 -15.89 1.82
N GLU A 224 5.10 -16.85 2.72
CA GLU A 224 3.85 -17.19 3.41
C GLU A 224 3.34 -16.03 4.26
N ALA A 225 4.23 -15.33 4.99
CA ALA A 225 3.87 -14.14 5.77
C ALA A 225 3.34 -13.01 4.89
N PHE A 226 3.91 -12.81 3.70
CA PHE A 226 3.42 -11.85 2.73
C PHE A 226 2.04 -12.25 2.18
N TYR A 227 1.85 -13.53 1.85
CA TYR A 227 0.57 -14.05 1.34
C TYR A 227 -0.56 -13.95 2.37
N ASP A 228 -0.24 -14.14 3.65
CA ASP A 228 -1.20 -14.05 4.75
C ASP A 228 -1.37 -12.62 5.29
N GLY A 229 -0.62 -11.65 4.76
CA GLY A 229 -0.66 -10.28 5.20
C GLY A 229 0.01 -10.05 6.56
N ASP A 230 0.91 -10.92 7.01
CA ASP A 230 1.70 -10.68 8.22
C ASP A 230 2.97 -9.87 7.93
N LEU A 231 3.24 -9.66 6.64
CA LEU A 231 4.30 -8.82 6.10
C LEU A 231 3.75 -7.98 4.95
N TYR A 232 4.20 -6.73 4.83
CA TYR A 232 3.92 -5.86 3.68
C TYR A 232 5.21 -5.21 3.18
N LEU A 233 5.17 -4.65 1.96
CA LEU A 233 6.34 -4.03 1.34
C LEU A 233 6.18 -2.51 1.27
N ASN A 234 7.29 -1.80 1.48
CA ASN A 234 7.38 -0.35 1.32
C ASN A 234 8.41 0.01 0.26
N LEU A 235 7.96 0.67 -0.80
CA LEU A 235 8.76 1.08 -1.95
C LEU A 235 8.97 2.59 -1.91
N ASN A 236 10.24 3.04 -2.04
CA ASN A 236 10.57 4.44 -2.21
C ASN A 236 11.44 4.61 -3.46
N ILE A 237 10.97 5.41 -4.40
CA ILE A 237 11.56 5.56 -5.72
C ILE A 237 12.11 6.98 -5.86
N PRO A 238 13.42 7.17 -6.08
CA PRO A 238 13.98 8.48 -6.36
C PRO A 238 13.63 8.96 -7.77
N PRO A 239 13.58 10.28 -8.02
CA PRO A 239 13.25 10.83 -9.34
C PRO A 239 14.26 10.47 -10.42
N ASP A 240 15.50 10.23 -10.04
CA ASP A 240 16.62 9.82 -10.89
C ASP A 240 16.91 8.32 -10.81
N TRP A 241 15.86 7.50 -10.55
CA TRP A 241 15.98 6.06 -10.43
C TRP A 241 16.79 5.44 -11.58
N ASN A 242 17.81 4.69 -11.23
CA ASN A 242 18.75 4.06 -12.16
C ASN A 242 18.26 2.73 -12.75
N GLY A 243 17.00 2.34 -12.50
CA GLY A 243 16.41 1.07 -12.95
C GLY A 243 16.68 -0.12 -12.02
N GLN A 244 17.40 0.06 -10.93
CA GLN A 244 17.77 -1.00 -9.99
C GLN A 244 17.09 -0.84 -8.63
N TRP A 245 16.83 -1.97 -7.97
CA TRP A 245 16.26 -2.06 -6.64
C TRP A 245 17.33 -2.39 -5.60
N LYS A 246 17.09 -1.95 -4.38
CA LYS A 246 17.82 -2.39 -3.19
C LYS A 246 16.83 -2.85 -2.14
N THR A 247 17.03 -4.07 -1.63
CA THR A 247 16.33 -4.52 -0.42
C THR A 247 16.94 -3.82 0.78
N THR A 248 16.07 -3.18 1.58
CA THR A 248 16.50 -2.24 2.61
C THR A 248 15.77 -2.49 3.94
N ARG A 249 16.34 -1.92 5.00
CA ARG A 249 15.68 -1.62 6.27
C ARG A 249 15.43 -0.12 6.38
N PHE A 250 14.75 0.33 7.42
CA PHE A 250 14.63 1.75 7.68
C PHE A 250 15.98 2.40 7.93
N GLY A 251 16.21 3.53 7.28
CA GLY A 251 17.31 4.42 7.56
C GLY A 251 17.03 5.35 8.75
N ILE A 252 17.88 6.35 8.97
CA ILE A 252 17.71 7.36 10.02
C ILE A 252 17.68 8.75 9.39
N ARG A 253 16.54 9.43 9.55
CA ARG A 253 16.34 10.84 9.17
C ARG A 253 15.72 11.59 10.33
N TRP A 254 16.10 12.84 10.48
CA TRP A 254 15.53 13.73 11.46
C TRP A 254 15.10 15.03 10.82
N TYR A 255 13.88 15.47 11.13
CA TYR A 255 13.41 16.79 10.75
C TYR A 255 13.84 17.80 11.82
N ARG A 256 14.56 18.84 11.41
CA ARG A 256 15.00 19.92 12.27
C ARG A 256 14.31 21.22 11.88
N ASN A 257 14.10 22.10 12.87
CA ASN A 257 13.41 23.36 12.67
C ASN A 257 12.06 23.18 11.98
N ALA A 258 11.33 22.13 12.38
CA ALA A 258 10.05 21.75 11.77
C ALA A 258 8.89 22.69 12.12
N VAL A 259 9.12 23.66 13.00
CA VAL A 259 8.08 24.59 13.44
C VAL A 259 8.45 25.99 13.01
N ALA A 260 7.56 26.63 12.25
CA ALA A 260 7.56 28.06 12.02
C ALA A 260 6.55 28.74 12.97
N PHE A 261 6.97 29.85 13.54
CA PHE A 261 6.13 30.68 14.42
C PHE A 261 5.69 31.93 13.68
N ASP A 262 4.41 32.19 13.67
CA ASP A 262 3.81 33.41 13.12
C ASP A 262 3.05 34.15 14.26
N GLY A 263 3.61 35.25 14.70
CA GLY A 263 3.04 36.08 15.80
C GLY A 263 4.09 37.01 16.42
N ASN A 264 3.61 37.96 17.22
CA ASN A 264 4.48 38.81 18.02
C ASN A 264 4.76 38.15 19.37
N GLU A 265 6.02 38.22 19.82
CA GLU A 265 6.46 37.64 21.11
C GLU A 265 5.68 38.11 22.34
N ASN A 266 4.89 39.19 22.20
CA ASN A 266 4.10 39.79 23.30
C ASN A 266 2.59 39.47 23.23
N GLU A 267 2.16 38.64 22.29
CA GLU A 267 0.76 38.24 22.16
C GLU A 267 0.46 36.98 22.98
N SER A 268 -0.71 36.97 23.62
CA SER A 268 -1.17 35.78 24.38
C SER A 268 -1.63 34.61 23.45
N ASN A 269 -1.66 34.83 22.13
CA ASN A 269 -2.00 33.84 21.12
C ASN A 269 -0.88 33.75 20.08
N ALA A 270 -0.48 32.52 19.76
CA ALA A 270 0.54 32.24 18.76
C ALA A 270 0.01 31.24 17.72
N THR A 271 0.40 31.42 16.47
CA THR A 271 0.12 30.46 15.37
C THR A 271 1.41 29.76 14.99
N PHE A 272 1.34 28.44 14.90
CA PHE A 272 2.47 27.60 14.51
C PHE A 272 2.11 26.84 13.23
N THR A 273 3.08 26.78 12.31
CA THR A 273 3.01 25.90 11.14
C THR A 273 4.09 24.82 11.29
N ILE A 274 3.68 23.56 11.11
CA ILE A 274 4.62 22.43 11.13
C ILE A 274 4.99 22.10 9.68
N GLY A 275 6.29 22.10 9.39
CA GLY A 275 6.83 21.73 8.09
C GLY A 275 8.34 21.48 8.24
N ALA A 276 8.92 20.66 7.36
CA ALA A 276 10.36 20.38 7.43
C ALA A 276 11.17 21.53 6.79
N SER A 277 12.08 22.14 7.54
CA SER A 277 13.03 23.12 6.99
C SER A 277 14.43 22.54 6.77
N LYS A 278 14.78 21.48 7.45
CA LYS A 278 16.05 20.76 7.32
C LYS A 278 15.89 19.28 7.62
N ILE A 279 16.44 18.44 6.77
CA ILE A 279 16.53 17.01 7.00
C ILE A 279 17.99 16.68 7.33
N GLU A 280 18.20 16.02 8.46
CA GLU A 280 19.49 15.45 8.84
C GLU A 280 19.40 13.92 8.72
N LYS A 281 20.36 13.32 8.02
CA LYS A 281 20.47 11.87 7.82
C LYS A 281 21.67 11.34 8.60
N THR A 282 21.54 10.14 9.12
CA THR A 282 22.65 9.32 9.61
C THR A 282 22.76 8.10 8.72
N ASP A 283 23.95 7.81 8.22
CA ASP A 283 24.17 6.66 7.37
C ASP A 283 23.87 5.35 8.10
N VAL A 284 23.11 4.51 7.46
CA VAL A 284 22.70 3.20 7.97
C VAL A 284 22.99 2.17 6.90
N GLU A 285 23.78 1.17 7.23
CA GLU A 285 24.03 0.08 6.30
C GLU A 285 22.70 -0.53 5.83
N ARG A 286 22.49 -0.52 4.50
CA ARG A 286 21.24 -0.94 3.85
C ARG A 286 20.01 -0.13 4.27
N GLY A 287 20.18 1.13 4.66
CA GLY A 287 19.07 2.04 4.94
C GLY A 287 18.33 2.43 3.66
N ASP A 288 17.01 2.58 3.76
CA ASP A 288 16.17 3.08 2.66
C ASP A 288 16.62 4.45 2.18
N CYS A 289 16.94 5.35 3.10
CA CYS A 289 17.46 6.69 2.79
C CYS A 289 18.79 6.64 2.04
N ASP A 290 19.66 5.69 2.39
CA ASP A 290 20.99 5.54 1.77
C ASP A 290 20.89 4.95 0.36
N ALA A 291 19.97 4.01 0.15
CA ALA A 291 19.70 3.45 -1.17
C ALA A 291 19.16 4.52 -2.14
N VAL A 292 18.19 5.31 -1.68
CA VAL A 292 17.56 6.38 -2.47
C VAL A 292 18.58 7.49 -2.83
N GLU A 293 19.48 7.89 -1.93
CA GLU A 293 20.52 8.87 -2.20
C GLU A 293 21.51 8.42 -3.29
N LEU A 294 21.62 7.10 -3.50
CA LEU A 294 22.44 6.51 -4.56
C LEU A 294 21.60 6.18 -5.82
N SER A 295 20.44 6.78 -5.99
CA SER A 295 19.52 6.61 -7.13
C SER A 295 18.99 5.17 -7.31
N PHE A 296 19.01 4.35 -6.25
CA PHE A 296 18.32 3.06 -6.23
C PHE A 296 16.90 3.22 -5.68
N ALA A 297 15.96 2.49 -6.23
CA ALA A 297 14.68 2.31 -5.56
C ALA A 297 14.85 1.38 -4.36
N SER A 298 14.32 1.78 -3.20
CA SER A 298 14.35 0.95 -2.00
C SER A 298 13.09 0.10 -1.89
N ILE A 299 13.24 -1.12 -1.40
CA ILE A 299 12.15 -2.02 -1.04
C ILE A 299 12.41 -2.62 0.34
N SER A 300 11.55 -2.27 1.30
CA SER A 300 11.65 -2.73 2.68
C SER A 300 10.53 -3.70 3.00
N SER A 301 10.90 -4.85 3.58
CA SER A 301 9.95 -5.84 4.10
C SER A 301 9.60 -5.48 5.54
N LEU A 302 8.32 -5.25 5.84
CA LEU A 302 7.86 -4.73 7.12
C LEU A 302 6.81 -5.65 7.74
N GLY A 303 6.98 -5.94 9.04
CA GLY A 303 5.99 -6.69 9.80
C GLY A 303 4.69 -5.89 9.98
N THR A 304 3.57 -6.54 9.76
CA THR A 304 2.24 -5.94 9.92
C THR A 304 1.92 -5.68 11.39
N TRP A 305 2.30 -6.61 12.25
CA TRP A 305 1.96 -6.62 13.66
C TRP A 305 3.04 -5.95 14.52
N PRO A 306 2.69 -5.30 15.62
CA PRO A 306 3.68 -4.79 16.54
C PRO A 306 4.50 -5.93 17.14
N GLN A 307 5.74 -5.63 17.55
CA GLN A 307 6.60 -6.58 18.23
C GLN A 307 5.87 -7.21 19.44
N ASN A 308 6.08 -8.50 19.65
CA ASN A 308 5.41 -9.33 20.67
C ASN A 308 3.92 -9.64 20.40
N HIS A 309 3.33 -9.23 19.28
CA HIS A 309 2.05 -9.76 18.88
C HIS A 309 2.21 -11.24 18.44
N PRO A 310 1.23 -12.13 18.72
CA PRO A 310 1.36 -13.56 18.32
C PRO A 310 1.63 -13.81 16.84
N LEU A 311 1.20 -12.91 15.96
CA LEU A 311 1.44 -12.98 14.51
C LEU A 311 2.66 -12.15 14.06
N SER A 312 3.41 -11.54 14.98
CA SER A 312 4.60 -10.76 14.60
C SER A 312 5.72 -11.67 14.09
N LEU A 313 6.36 -11.22 13.01
CA LEU A 313 7.61 -11.84 12.54
C LEU A 313 8.73 -11.53 13.53
N SER A 314 9.67 -12.47 13.68
CA SER A 314 10.85 -12.24 14.50
C SER A 314 11.75 -11.17 13.89
N GLU A 315 12.50 -10.46 14.72
CA GLU A 315 13.52 -9.51 14.26
C GLU A 315 14.53 -10.21 13.33
N HIS A 316 14.87 -11.45 13.63
CA HIS A 316 15.76 -12.24 12.81
C HIS A 316 15.22 -12.52 11.41
N THR A 317 13.94 -12.87 11.27
CA THR A 317 13.27 -13.08 9.98
C THR A 317 13.24 -11.79 9.16
N LEU A 318 12.92 -10.66 9.80
CA LEU A 318 12.92 -9.35 9.13
C LEU A 318 14.35 -8.92 8.75
N THR A 319 15.34 -9.20 9.58
CA THR A 319 16.76 -8.95 9.29
C THR A 319 17.22 -9.79 8.09
N TYR A 320 16.89 -11.06 8.06
CA TYR A 320 17.19 -11.96 6.95
C TYR A 320 16.64 -11.42 5.62
N ALA A 321 15.43 -10.82 5.63
CA ALA A 321 14.79 -10.30 4.44
C ALA A 321 15.62 -9.20 3.72
N TYR A 322 16.45 -8.44 4.42
CA TYR A 322 17.29 -7.41 3.81
C TYR A 322 18.79 -7.73 3.80
N GLU A 323 19.28 -8.65 4.64
CA GLU A 323 20.70 -8.99 4.66
C GLU A 323 21.10 -9.98 3.56
N VAL A 324 20.23 -10.92 3.23
CA VAL A 324 20.50 -11.96 2.24
C VAL A 324 20.14 -11.51 0.82
N HIS A 325 19.09 -10.72 0.68
CA HIS A 325 18.61 -10.22 -0.59
C HIS A 325 19.14 -8.81 -0.84
N HIS A 326 19.76 -8.57 -2.00
CA HIS A 326 20.45 -7.32 -2.29
C HIS A 326 19.74 -6.41 -3.29
N GLU A 327 18.92 -7.02 -4.15
CA GLU A 327 18.17 -6.36 -5.21
C GLU A 327 16.68 -6.45 -4.92
N PHE A 328 15.86 -6.80 -5.90
CA PHE A 328 14.46 -7.10 -5.66
C PHE A 328 14.36 -8.38 -4.80
N PRO A 329 13.42 -8.47 -3.82
CA PRO A 329 13.39 -9.58 -2.87
C PRO A 329 13.24 -10.96 -3.56
N ASP A 330 14.31 -11.73 -3.63
CA ASP A 330 14.33 -13.06 -4.28
C ASP A 330 13.39 -14.07 -3.60
N TRP A 331 13.12 -13.87 -2.29
CA TRP A 331 12.18 -14.73 -1.56
C TRP A 331 10.76 -14.68 -2.13
N ILE A 332 10.35 -13.57 -2.77
CA ILE A 332 9.06 -13.48 -3.48
C ILE A 332 9.08 -14.35 -4.73
N MET A 333 10.26 -14.41 -5.42
CA MET A 333 10.43 -15.07 -6.70
C MET A 333 10.80 -16.54 -6.57
N SER A 334 11.21 -17.03 -5.38
CA SER A 334 11.61 -18.41 -5.19
C SER A 334 10.44 -19.34 -5.52
N MET A 335 10.60 -20.13 -6.57
CA MET A 335 9.74 -21.28 -6.82
C MET A 335 10.19 -22.39 -5.87
N ASP A 336 9.24 -22.96 -5.12
CA ASP A 336 9.48 -24.11 -4.23
C ASP A 336 10.06 -25.32 -4.96
#